data_624bb3b7f2ed41c6bb8559824a8d3686
#
_entry.id   624bb3b7f2ed41c6bb8559824a8d3686
#
_cell.length_a   1.000
_cell.length_b   1.000
_cell.length_c   1.000
_cell.angle_alpha   90.00
_cell.angle_beta   90.00
_cell.angle_gamma   90.00
#
_symmetry.space_group_name_H-M   'P 1'
#
loop_
_entity.id
_entity.type
_entity.pdbx_description
1 polymer ?
#
loop_
_entity_poly.entity_id
_entity_poly.type
_entity_poly.pdbx_seq_one_letter_code
_entity_poly.pdbx_strand_id
1 'polypeptide(L)'
;VARLPLPPVGLARTTRAEIEDLGAVVTEGAALAPLTTLRLGPVAATLIRCESTRQVTGTLAALDGHPALLLAGGSNVVLADDLADVTAVHIAAAGVTVDGSLLRAEAGANWDEVVALSLRAGLGGLECLSGIPGTAGATPVQNVGAYGVEVSSLLRRVRVLNRETGRVRWYGPDELRFGYRTSILKGTSARVVLEVEFGLSTDGLSAPIRYPELAKELGVAQGDRTD
;
A
#
# COMPACT_ATOMS: atom_id res chain seq x y z
N VAL A 1 -7.08 18.03 -8.62
CA VAL A 1 -7.53 17.93 -7.22
C VAL A 1 -9.01 17.64 -7.28
N ALA A 2 -9.41 16.39 -7.03
CA ALA A 2 -10.83 16.04 -6.94
C ALA A 2 -11.36 16.50 -5.57
N ARG A 3 -12.28 17.45 -5.55
CA ARG A 3 -13.08 17.75 -4.35
C ARG A 3 -14.11 16.65 -4.19
N LEU A 4 -13.99 15.86 -3.13
CA LEU A 4 -15.08 15.00 -2.66
C LEU A 4 -16.09 15.90 -1.92
N PRO A 5 -17.39 15.90 -2.31
CA PRO A 5 -18.41 16.50 -1.48
C PRO A 5 -18.61 15.62 -0.25
N LEU A 6 -18.21 16.09 0.90
CA LEU A 6 -18.43 15.40 2.16
C LEU A 6 -19.66 15.99 2.84
N PRO A 7 -20.69 15.20 3.19
CA PRO A 7 -21.65 15.60 4.18
C PRO A 7 -21.01 15.53 5.58
N PRO A 8 -21.23 16.52 6.45
CA PRO A 8 -20.73 16.51 7.80
C PRO A 8 -21.56 15.55 8.65
N VAL A 9 -21.06 14.36 8.92
CA VAL A 9 -21.67 13.51 9.96
C VAL A 9 -20.58 12.58 10.51
N GLY A 10 -20.32 12.65 11.80
CA GLY A 10 -19.61 11.62 12.54
C GLY A 10 -20.27 10.26 12.33
N LEU A 11 -19.56 9.16 12.50
CA LEU A 11 -20.10 7.82 12.34
C LEU A 11 -21.34 7.60 13.21
N ALA A 12 -22.36 6.95 12.64
CA ALA A 12 -23.50 6.49 13.42
C ALA A 12 -23.01 5.57 14.55
N ARG A 13 -23.67 5.61 15.71
CA ARG A 13 -23.27 4.81 16.89
C ARG A 13 -23.24 3.30 16.58
N THR A 14 -24.17 2.82 15.76
CA THR A 14 -24.24 1.41 15.34
C THR A 14 -23.04 1.03 14.47
N THR A 15 -22.72 1.82 13.48
CA THR A 15 -21.54 1.65 12.61
C THR A 15 -20.23 1.67 13.41
N ARG A 16 -20.11 2.59 14.36
CA ARG A 16 -18.97 2.66 15.25
C ARG A 16 -18.82 1.38 16.08
N ALA A 17 -19.89 0.92 16.70
CA ALA A 17 -19.88 -0.31 17.51
C ALA A 17 -19.47 -1.54 16.66
N GLU A 18 -20.02 -1.67 15.45
CA GLU A 18 -19.64 -2.74 14.51
C GLU A 18 -18.13 -2.72 14.18
N ILE A 19 -17.57 -1.54 13.97
CA ILE A 19 -16.13 -1.38 13.68
C ILE A 19 -15.27 -1.71 14.91
N GLU A 20 -15.66 -1.27 16.09
CA GLU A 20 -14.97 -1.57 17.35
C GLU A 20 -15.06 -3.08 17.70
N ASP A 21 -16.15 -3.75 17.40
CA ASP A 21 -16.32 -5.21 17.56
C ASP A 21 -15.40 -6.02 16.63
N LEU A 22 -14.96 -5.46 15.51
CA LEU A 22 -13.92 -6.05 14.67
C LEU A 22 -12.52 -5.93 15.29
N GLY A 23 -12.36 -5.14 16.36
CA GLY A 23 -11.11 -4.84 17.03
C GLY A 23 -10.34 -3.68 16.38
N ALA A 24 -10.95 -2.93 15.45
CA ALA A 24 -10.35 -1.71 14.91
C ALA A 24 -10.43 -0.56 15.93
N VAL A 25 -9.43 0.31 15.93
CA VAL A 25 -9.37 1.44 16.86
C VAL A 25 -9.99 2.67 16.22
N VAL A 26 -11.04 3.20 16.85
CA VAL A 26 -11.74 4.43 16.42
C VAL A 26 -11.33 5.60 17.29
N THR A 27 -10.80 6.66 16.71
CA THR A 27 -10.35 7.88 17.39
C THR A 27 -11.04 9.10 16.79
N GLU A 28 -11.68 9.90 17.61
CA GLU A 28 -12.27 11.18 17.22
C GLU A 28 -11.21 12.31 17.29
N GLY A 29 -11.31 13.26 16.37
CA GLY A 29 -10.44 14.44 16.36
C GLY A 29 -8.96 14.12 16.19
N ALA A 30 -8.61 13.15 15.34
CA ALA A 30 -7.24 12.68 15.17
C ALA A 30 -6.48 13.45 14.08
N ALA A 31 -5.29 13.95 14.40
CA ALA A 31 -4.42 14.59 13.43
C ALA A 31 -3.94 13.60 12.36
N LEU A 32 -4.11 13.94 11.08
CA LEU A 32 -3.64 13.13 9.95
C LEU A 32 -2.19 13.41 9.54
N ALA A 33 -1.62 14.54 9.93
CA ALA A 33 -0.25 14.90 9.62
C ALA A 33 0.80 13.81 9.98
N PRO A 34 0.71 13.12 11.15
CA PRO A 34 1.62 12.02 11.46
C PRO A 34 1.54 10.82 10.50
N LEU A 35 0.43 10.67 9.77
CA LEU A 35 0.18 9.59 8.83
C LEU A 35 0.57 9.95 7.38
N THR A 36 1.21 11.09 7.16
CA THR A 36 1.68 11.52 5.83
C THR A 36 3.20 11.73 5.84
N THR A 37 3.85 11.43 4.73
CA THR A 37 5.30 11.64 4.58
C THR A 37 5.67 13.13 4.68
N LEU A 38 4.83 14.02 4.19
CA LEU A 38 5.04 15.47 4.27
C LEU A 38 4.77 16.05 5.66
N ARG A 39 4.20 15.27 6.58
CA ARG A 39 3.79 15.73 7.92
C ARG A 39 2.80 16.89 7.89
N LEU A 40 2.00 16.96 6.84
CA LEU A 40 0.93 17.93 6.63
C LEU A 40 -0.42 17.22 6.56
N GLY A 41 -1.46 17.88 7.03
CA GLY A 41 -2.83 17.38 6.94
C GLY A 41 -3.73 17.87 8.07
N PRO A 42 -5.05 17.83 7.86
CA PRO A 42 -6.05 18.30 8.81
C PRO A 42 -6.20 17.36 10.00
N VAL A 43 -7.08 17.75 10.91
CA VAL A 43 -7.65 16.87 11.93
C VAL A 43 -8.84 16.14 11.33
N ALA A 44 -8.81 14.81 11.30
CA ALA A 44 -9.96 14.01 10.89
C ALA A 44 -11.04 14.05 11.97
N ALA A 45 -12.32 14.12 11.57
CA ALA A 45 -13.43 13.94 12.50
C ALA A 45 -13.37 12.55 13.13
N THR A 46 -13.10 11.53 12.31
CA THR A 46 -12.93 10.15 12.79
C THR A 46 -11.76 9.49 12.06
N LEU A 47 -10.84 8.89 12.81
CA LEU A 47 -9.78 8.01 12.32
C LEU A 47 -10.04 6.57 12.77
N ILE A 48 -10.07 5.65 11.82
CA ILE A 48 -10.24 4.21 12.07
C ILE A 48 -8.94 3.51 11.70
N ARG A 49 -8.23 2.96 12.67
CA ARG A 49 -6.99 2.22 12.44
C ARG A 49 -7.28 0.73 12.36
N CYS A 50 -6.91 0.13 11.23
CA CYS A 50 -7.10 -1.29 10.93
C CYS A 50 -5.74 -2.00 10.86
N GLU A 51 -5.49 -2.92 11.81
CA GLU A 51 -4.22 -3.66 11.96
C GLU A 51 -4.26 -5.07 11.36
N SER A 52 -5.35 -5.43 10.69
CA SER A 52 -5.49 -6.70 9.98
C SER A 52 -6.36 -6.54 8.73
N THR A 53 -6.16 -7.42 7.76
CA THR A 53 -7.00 -7.49 6.55
C THR A 53 -8.48 -7.67 6.89
N ARG A 54 -8.81 -8.43 7.96
CA ARG A 54 -10.20 -8.60 8.45
C ARG A 54 -10.79 -7.27 8.91
N GLN A 55 -10.04 -6.48 9.67
CA GLN A 55 -10.48 -5.16 10.13
C GLN A 55 -10.69 -4.21 8.95
N VAL A 56 -9.78 -4.19 7.97
CA VAL A 56 -9.93 -3.36 6.77
C VAL A 56 -11.21 -3.70 6.02
N THR A 57 -11.43 -4.99 5.72
CA THR A 57 -12.60 -5.43 4.95
C THR A 57 -13.90 -5.21 5.70
N GLY A 58 -13.95 -5.51 6.99
CA GLY A 58 -15.12 -5.33 7.83
C GLY A 58 -15.45 -3.86 8.05
N THR A 59 -14.45 -3.01 8.32
CA THR A 59 -14.63 -1.55 8.45
C THR A 59 -15.21 -0.95 7.17
N LEU A 60 -14.67 -1.32 6.01
CA LEU A 60 -15.16 -0.79 4.73
C LEU A 60 -16.56 -1.30 4.38
N ALA A 61 -16.93 -2.50 4.84
CA ALA A 61 -18.30 -3.00 4.73
C ALA A 61 -19.25 -2.26 5.68
N ALA A 62 -18.87 -2.04 6.94
CA ALA A 62 -19.69 -1.30 7.91
C ALA A 62 -19.89 0.18 7.52
N LEU A 63 -18.94 0.78 6.81
CA LEU A 63 -19.06 2.13 6.29
C LEU A 63 -20.05 2.25 5.12
N ASP A 64 -20.43 1.17 4.46
CA ASP A 64 -21.49 1.04 3.45
C ASP A 64 -21.76 2.31 2.61
N GLY A 65 -20.80 2.69 1.77
CA GLY A 65 -20.89 3.89 0.94
C GLY A 65 -20.59 5.22 1.65
N HIS A 66 -20.38 5.22 2.99
CA HIS A 66 -19.92 6.43 3.67
C HIS A 66 -18.56 6.86 3.11
N PRO A 67 -18.42 8.14 2.72
CA PRO A 67 -17.17 8.65 2.18
C PRO A 67 -16.03 8.49 3.20
N ALA A 68 -14.95 7.83 2.80
CA ALA A 68 -13.81 7.65 3.67
C ALA A 68 -12.51 7.86 2.88
N LEU A 69 -11.57 8.56 3.50
CA LEU A 69 -10.20 8.70 3.04
C LEU A 69 -9.41 7.46 3.43
N LEU A 70 -8.90 6.70 2.46
CA LEU A 70 -8.04 5.55 2.72
C LEU A 70 -6.59 6.02 2.77
N LEU A 71 -5.93 5.80 3.89
CA LEU A 71 -4.52 6.11 4.10
C LEU A 71 -3.76 4.85 4.49
N ALA A 72 -2.55 4.71 3.96
CA ALA A 72 -1.54 3.77 4.43
C ALA A 72 -0.30 4.58 4.85
N GLY A 73 0.83 4.49 4.17
CA GLY A 73 2.02 5.29 4.50
C GLY A 73 1.97 6.78 4.11
N GLY A 74 0.89 7.25 3.48
CA GLY A 74 0.67 8.66 3.16
C GLY A 74 1.76 9.31 2.30
N SER A 75 2.48 8.52 1.49
CA SER A 75 3.64 9.00 0.73
C SER A 75 3.30 9.66 -0.61
N ASN A 76 2.06 9.50 -1.07
CA ASN A 76 1.61 10.04 -2.37
C ASN A 76 0.31 10.85 -2.23
N VAL A 77 0.16 11.55 -1.12
CA VAL A 77 -1.00 12.40 -0.84
C VAL A 77 -0.56 13.75 -0.29
N VAL A 78 -1.32 14.77 -0.64
CA VAL A 78 -1.30 16.07 0.00
C VAL A 78 -2.73 16.35 0.45
N LEU A 79 -2.93 16.48 1.74
CA LEU A 79 -4.23 16.74 2.34
C LEU A 79 -4.36 18.23 2.60
N ALA A 80 -5.43 18.83 2.13
CA ALA A 80 -5.71 20.24 2.38
C ALA A 80 -6.13 20.47 3.84
N ASP A 81 -5.70 21.57 4.42
CA ASP A 81 -5.97 21.88 5.84
C ASP A 81 -7.47 22.18 6.10
N ASP A 82 -8.19 22.60 5.08
CA ASP A 82 -9.64 22.87 5.12
C ASP A 82 -10.52 21.63 4.87
N LEU A 83 -9.92 20.45 4.83
CA LEU A 83 -10.64 19.18 4.67
C LEU A 83 -11.33 18.83 6.00
N ALA A 84 -12.49 19.44 6.26
CA ALA A 84 -13.29 19.20 7.46
C ALA A 84 -14.07 17.88 7.38
N ASP A 85 -14.47 17.36 8.54
CA ASP A 85 -15.41 16.22 8.70
C ASP A 85 -14.98 14.93 7.98
N VAL A 86 -13.67 14.70 7.83
CA VAL A 86 -13.14 13.51 7.18
C VAL A 86 -13.23 12.30 8.09
N THR A 87 -13.84 11.23 7.60
CA THR A 87 -13.61 9.87 8.12
C THR A 87 -12.39 9.28 7.40
N ALA A 88 -11.32 8.98 8.13
CA ALA A 88 -10.11 8.37 7.59
C ALA A 88 -10.00 6.89 8.04
N VAL A 89 -9.69 6.00 7.12
CA VAL A 89 -9.36 4.60 7.40
C VAL A 89 -7.86 4.41 7.18
N HIS A 90 -7.13 4.16 8.25
CA HIS A 90 -5.70 3.89 8.22
C HIS A 90 -5.46 2.38 8.08
N ILE A 91 -4.91 1.97 6.95
CA ILE A 91 -4.53 0.59 6.64
C ILE A 91 -3.17 0.34 7.29
N ALA A 92 -3.17 -0.23 8.49
CA ALA A 92 -2.00 -0.53 9.31
C ALA A 92 -1.70 -2.04 9.42
N ALA A 93 -2.41 -2.88 8.65
CA ALA A 93 -2.12 -4.31 8.55
C ALA A 93 -0.73 -4.52 7.92
N ALA A 94 0.24 -5.03 8.68
CA ALA A 94 1.66 -5.00 8.34
C ALA A 94 2.36 -6.36 8.39
N GLY A 95 1.60 -7.46 8.39
CA GLY A 95 2.16 -8.82 8.36
C GLY A 95 2.99 -9.08 7.10
N VAL A 96 4.16 -9.71 7.26
CA VAL A 96 5.01 -10.13 6.15
C VAL A 96 5.42 -11.59 6.37
N THR A 97 5.31 -12.40 5.33
CA THR A 97 5.70 -13.81 5.35
C THR A 97 6.58 -14.14 4.15
N VAL A 98 7.54 -15.06 4.36
CA VAL A 98 8.40 -15.62 3.32
C VAL A 98 8.21 -17.12 3.28
N ASP A 99 7.99 -17.67 2.08
CA ASP A 99 7.85 -19.09 1.83
C ASP A 99 8.62 -19.45 0.53
N GLY A 100 9.82 -20.00 0.67
CA GLY A 100 10.72 -20.24 -0.45
C GLY A 100 11.03 -18.94 -1.20
N SER A 101 10.68 -18.88 -2.47
CA SER A 101 10.85 -17.69 -3.34
C SER A 101 9.70 -16.68 -3.25
N LEU A 102 8.65 -16.98 -2.47
CA LEU A 102 7.49 -16.12 -2.34
C LEU A 102 7.60 -15.24 -1.11
N LEU A 103 7.46 -13.94 -1.30
CA LEU A 103 7.30 -12.96 -0.24
C LEU A 103 5.90 -12.37 -0.33
N ARG A 104 5.14 -12.46 0.77
CA ARG A 104 3.80 -11.87 0.88
C ARG A 104 3.80 -10.82 1.97
N ALA A 105 3.26 -9.64 1.65
CA ALA A 105 3.13 -8.52 2.58
C ALA A 105 1.70 -7.99 2.60
N GLU A 106 1.17 -7.72 3.80
CA GLU A 106 -0.09 -6.99 3.96
C GLU A 106 0.10 -5.52 3.54
N ALA A 107 -1.00 -4.89 3.16
CA ALA A 107 -0.98 -3.60 2.48
C ALA A 107 -0.36 -2.45 3.30
N GLY A 108 -0.44 -2.49 4.62
CA GLY A 108 0.13 -1.49 5.52
C GLY A 108 1.61 -1.74 5.89
N ALA A 109 2.23 -2.84 5.47
CA ALA A 109 3.64 -3.13 5.75
C ALA A 109 4.54 -2.04 5.17
N ASN A 110 5.48 -1.52 5.97
CA ASN A 110 6.45 -0.54 5.51
C ASN A 110 7.26 -1.10 4.35
N TRP A 111 7.33 -0.37 3.25
CA TRP A 111 7.94 -0.89 2.02
C TRP A 111 9.43 -1.17 2.18
N ASP A 112 10.18 -0.26 2.79
CA ASP A 112 11.62 -0.44 2.94
C ASP A 112 11.96 -1.59 3.89
N GLU A 113 11.15 -1.81 4.93
CA GLU A 113 11.26 -2.98 5.82
C GLU A 113 10.98 -4.29 5.08
N VAL A 114 10.01 -4.30 4.13
CA VAL A 114 9.73 -5.45 3.26
C VAL A 114 10.93 -5.77 2.38
N VAL A 115 11.54 -4.74 1.76
CA VAL A 115 12.77 -4.91 0.96
C VAL A 115 13.91 -5.45 1.84
N ALA A 116 14.16 -4.83 2.99
CA ALA A 116 15.21 -5.28 3.90
C ALA A 116 14.98 -6.73 4.40
N LEU A 117 13.73 -7.12 4.61
CA LEU A 117 13.38 -8.49 5.00
C LEU A 117 13.67 -9.48 3.86
N SER A 118 13.35 -9.13 2.60
CA SER A 118 13.64 -9.99 1.45
C SER A 118 15.14 -10.27 1.35
N LEU A 119 15.99 -9.25 1.50
CA LEU A 119 17.44 -9.39 1.46
C LEU A 119 17.96 -10.26 2.61
N ARG A 120 17.48 -10.03 3.83
CA ARG A 120 17.84 -10.89 4.99
C ARG A 120 17.43 -12.35 4.80
N ALA A 121 16.39 -12.61 4.02
CA ALA A 121 15.94 -13.95 3.66
C ALA A 121 16.72 -14.55 2.45
N GLY A 122 17.72 -13.85 1.91
CA GLY A 122 18.48 -14.28 0.73
C GLY A 122 17.70 -14.19 -0.58
N LEU A 123 16.67 -13.33 -0.63
CA LEU A 123 15.83 -13.15 -1.80
C LEU A 123 16.23 -11.88 -2.55
N GLY A 124 16.58 -12.02 -3.84
CA GLY A 124 16.95 -10.90 -4.72
C GLY A 124 15.82 -10.45 -5.62
N GLY A 125 15.88 -9.17 -6.04
CA GLY A 125 14.98 -8.55 -7.00
C GLY A 125 14.36 -7.23 -6.51
N LEU A 126 14.18 -7.03 -5.20
CA LEU A 126 13.59 -5.80 -4.64
C LEU A 126 14.62 -4.74 -4.25
N GLU A 127 15.88 -5.03 -4.25
CA GLU A 127 16.98 -4.19 -3.75
C GLU A 127 16.99 -2.77 -4.36
N CYS A 128 16.76 -2.65 -5.66
CA CYS A 128 16.68 -1.36 -6.35
C CYS A 128 15.48 -0.49 -5.93
N LEU A 129 14.52 -1.06 -5.21
CA LEU A 129 13.31 -0.39 -4.74
C LEU A 129 13.40 0.02 -3.26
N SER A 130 14.55 -0.18 -2.62
CA SER A 130 14.82 0.27 -1.25
C SER A 130 14.78 1.79 -1.16
N GLY A 131 14.41 2.31 0.00
CA GLY A 131 14.31 3.74 0.26
C GLY A 131 13.09 4.44 -0.34
N ILE A 132 12.29 3.76 -1.17
CA ILE A 132 11.04 4.33 -1.69
C ILE A 132 10.03 4.42 -0.53
N PRO A 133 9.51 5.62 -0.21
CA PRO A 133 8.60 5.78 0.91
C PRO A 133 7.22 5.18 0.61
N GLY A 134 6.54 4.72 1.67
CA GLY A 134 5.17 4.20 1.59
C GLY A 134 5.04 2.78 2.13
N THR A 135 4.01 2.08 1.66
CA THR A 135 3.67 0.72 2.12
C THR A 135 3.53 -0.25 0.96
N ALA A 136 3.64 -1.54 1.26
CA ALA A 136 3.58 -2.62 0.28
C ALA A 136 2.33 -2.54 -0.61
N GLY A 137 1.16 -2.29 -0.03
CA GLY A 137 -0.11 -2.18 -0.77
C GLY A 137 -0.20 -0.97 -1.70
N ALA A 138 0.63 0.05 -1.50
CA ALA A 138 0.68 1.21 -2.39
C ALA A 138 1.54 0.95 -3.63
N THR A 139 2.45 -0.02 -3.60
CA THR A 139 3.40 -0.27 -4.69
C THR A 139 2.73 -0.65 -6.02
N PRO A 140 1.71 -1.52 -6.10
CA PRO A 140 1.05 -1.85 -7.35
C PRO A 140 0.12 -0.75 -7.87
N VAL A 141 -0.28 0.21 -7.03
CA VAL A 141 -1.23 1.26 -7.43
C VAL A 141 -0.70 2.08 -8.59
N GLN A 142 0.54 2.49 -8.53
CA GLN A 142 1.19 3.25 -9.59
C GLN A 142 2.45 2.57 -10.15
N ASN A 143 2.53 1.24 -10.04
CA ASN A 143 3.66 0.48 -10.55
C ASN A 143 5.00 1.10 -10.11
N VAL A 144 5.23 1.11 -8.80
CA VAL A 144 6.44 1.73 -8.22
C VAL A 144 7.69 1.14 -8.86
N GLY A 145 8.65 2.01 -9.17
CA GLY A 145 9.89 1.61 -9.80
C GLY A 145 11.02 2.61 -9.62
N ALA A 146 12.24 2.11 -9.58
CA ALA A 146 13.47 2.86 -9.52
C ALA A 146 14.61 2.05 -10.16
N TYR A 147 15.64 2.73 -10.65
CA TYR A 147 16.86 2.14 -11.21
C TYR A 147 16.60 1.05 -12.27
N GLY A 148 15.54 1.21 -13.07
CA GLY A 148 15.20 0.28 -14.15
C GLY A 148 14.44 -0.98 -13.70
N VAL A 149 14.07 -1.08 -12.43
CA VAL A 149 13.21 -2.14 -11.88
C VAL A 149 11.83 -1.55 -11.56
N GLU A 150 10.76 -2.23 -11.98
CA GLU A 150 9.39 -1.92 -11.61
C GLU A 150 8.79 -3.08 -10.80
N VAL A 151 7.93 -2.74 -9.83
CA VAL A 151 7.29 -3.74 -8.97
C VAL A 151 6.51 -4.78 -9.75
N SER A 152 5.92 -4.41 -10.89
CA SER A 152 5.17 -5.30 -11.77
C SER A 152 5.99 -6.47 -12.31
N SER A 153 7.31 -6.31 -12.47
CA SER A 153 8.19 -7.37 -12.97
C SER A 153 8.45 -8.49 -11.95
N LEU A 154 8.18 -8.24 -10.69
CA LEU A 154 8.43 -9.15 -9.57
C LEU A 154 7.11 -9.63 -8.93
N LEU A 155 6.01 -8.97 -9.25
CA LEU A 155 4.71 -9.22 -8.66
C LEU A 155 4.11 -10.52 -9.21
N ARG A 156 3.69 -11.42 -8.31
CA ARG A 156 2.96 -12.64 -8.66
C ARG A 156 1.45 -12.38 -8.68
N ARG A 157 0.93 -11.71 -7.66
CA ARG A 157 -0.49 -11.36 -7.54
C ARG A 157 -0.73 -10.33 -6.45
N VAL A 158 -1.87 -9.66 -6.55
CA VAL A 158 -2.36 -8.68 -5.57
C VAL A 158 -3.74 -9.09 -5.10
N ARG A 159 -3.96 -9.12 -3.78
CA ARG A 159 -5.25 -9.35 -3.18
C ARG A 159 -6.00 -8.04 -3.04
N VAL A 160 -7.17 -7.96 -3.66
CA VAL A 160 -7.93 -6.72 -3.77
C VAL A 160 -9.36 -6.93 -3.30
N LEU A 161 -9.84 -6.01 -2.47
CA LEU A 161 -11.25 -5.83 -2.16
C LEU A 161 -11.88 -4.93 -3.21
N ASN A 162 -12.95 -5.39 -3.85
CA ASN A 162 -13.86 -4.53 -4.60
C ASN A 162 -14.93 -4.02 -3.63
N ARG A 163 -14.95 -2.70 -3.37
CA ARG A 163 -15.86 -2.08 -2.39
C ARG A 163 -17.32 -2.07 -2.85
N GLU A 164 -17.57 -2.06 -4.17
CA GLU A 164 -18.92 -2.05 -4.73
C GLU A 164 -19.63 -3.40 -4.55
N THR A 165 -18.85 -4.49 -4.62
CA THR A 165 -19.39 -5.87 -4.56
C THR A 165 -19.08 -6.59 -3.26
N GLY A 166 -18.23 -6.03 -2.41
CA GLY A 166 -17.70 -6.68 -1.20
C GLY A 166 -16.77 -7.87 -1.49
N ARG A 167 -16.48 -8.19 -2.76
CA ARG A 167 -15.68 -9.35 -3.14
C ARG A 167 -14.20 -9.11 -2.96
N VAL A 168 -13.53 -10.09 -2.36
CA VAL A 168 -12.07 -10.15 -2.26
C VAL A 168 -11.54 -11.23 -3.18
N ARG A 169 -10.57 -10.89 -4.05
CA ARG A 169 -9.89 -11.87 -4.90
C ARG A 169 -8.45 -11.47 -5.20
N TRP A 170 -7.68 -12.43 -5.66
CA TRP A 170 -6.35 -12.22 -6.20
C TRP A 170 -6.42 -11.81 -7.68
N TYR A 171 -5.58 -10.86 -8.07
CA TYR A 171 -5.36 -10.38 -9.42
C TYR A 171 -3.94 -10.69 -9.84
N GLY A 172 -3.76 -11.26 -11.03
CA GLY A 172 -2.46 -11.41 -11.66
C GLY A 172 -1.98 -10.10 -12.30
N PRO A 173 -0.68 -9.99 -12.67
CA PRO A 173 -0.12 -8.80 -13.29
C PRO A 173 -0.87 -8.35 -14.56
N ASP A 174 -1.26 -9.28 -15.41
CA ASP A 174 -1.96 -9.00 -16.67
C ASP A 174 -3.32 -8.33 -16.44
N GLU A 175 -4.04 -8.75 -15.38
CA GLU A 175 -5.33 -8.16 -15.00
C GLU A 175 -5.18 -6.74 -14.46
N LEU A 176 -4.03 -6.40 -13.87
CA LEU A 176 -3.73 -5.10 -13.29
C LEU A 176 -3.34 -4.05 -14.33
N ARG A 177 -3.05 -4.46 -15.57
CA ARG A 177 -2.75 -3.58 -16.70
C ARG A 177 -1.70 -2.53 -16.36
N PHE A 178 -0.57 -2.98 -15.84
CA PHE A 178 0.53 -2.10 -15.48
C PHE A 178 1.08 -1.33 -16.69
N GLY A 179 1.42 -0.09 -16.47
CA GLY A 179 2.15 0.78 -17.38
C GLY A 179 3.05 1.71 -16.57
N TYR A 180 3.71 2.63 -17.26
CA TYR A 180 4.58 3.60 -16.59
C TYR A 180 3.77 4.44 -15.58
N ARG A 181 4.07 4.26 -14.30
CA ARG A 181 3.41 4.93 -13.16
C ARG A 181 1.88 4.80 -13.15
N THR A 182 1.35 3.65 -13.62
CA THR A 182 -0.10 3.41 -13.65
C THR A 182 -0.48 1.94 -13.50
N SER A 183 -1.71 1.70 -13.05
CA SER A 183 -2.42 0.43 -13.04
C SER A 183 -3.93 0.67 -12.97
N ILE A 184 -4.75 -0.38 -13.05
CA ILE A 184 -6.21 -0.26 -12.83
C ILE A 184 -6.60 0.12 -11.40
N LEU A 185 -5.64 0.11 -10.47
CA LEU A 185 -5.85 0.48 -9.06
C LEU A 185 -5.71 1.98 -8.84
N LYS A 186 -5.09 2.71 -9.78
CA LYS A 186 -4.87 4.15 -9.66
C LYS A 186 -6.12 4.94 -9.98
N GLY A 187 -6.37 6.01 -9.19
CA GLY A 187 -7.47 6.95 -9.45
C GLY A 187 -8.86 6.38 -9.17
N THR A 188 -8.97 5.29 -8.40
CA THR A 188 -10.26 4.71 -8.01
C THR A 188 -10.31 4.48 -6.51
N SER A 189 -11.48 4.69 -5.92
CA SER A 189 -11.81 4.29 -4.55
C SER A 189 -12.52 2.93 -4.47
N ALA A 190 -12.89 2.36 -5.63
CA ALA A 190 -13.62 1.09 -5.69
C ALA A 190 -12.76 -0.14 -5.37
N ARG A 191 -11.44 -0.03 -5.53
CA ARG A 191 -10.51 -1.14 -5.32
C ARG A 191 -9.50 -0.83 -4.24
N VAL A 192 -9.42 -1.69 -3.23
CA VAL A 192 -8.50 -1.54 -2.09
C VAL A 192 -7.54 -2.73 -2.06
N VAL A 193 -6.24 -2.46 -2.11
CA VAL A 193 -5.22 -3.49 -1.96
C VAL A 193 -5.17 -3.94 -0.51
N LEU A 194 -5.19 -5.26 -0.30
CA LEU A 194 -5.11 -5.90 1.00
C LEU A 194 -3.77 -6.58 1.24
N GLU A 195 -3.22 -7.22 0.21
CA GLU A 195 -1.93 -7.93 0.24
C GLU A 195 -1.27 -7.89 -1.14
N VAL A 196 0.05 -7.99 -1.15
CA VAL A 196 0.88 -8.18 -2.34
C VAL A 196 1.73 -9.45 -2.18
N GLU A 197 1.94 -10.17 -3.26
CA GLU A 197 2.81 -11.36 -3.28
C GLU A 197 3.82 -11.22 -4.42
N PHE A 198 5.09 -11.33 -4.07
CA PHE A 198 6.23 -11.26 -4.98
C PHE A 198 6.86 -12.63 -5.19
N GLY A 199 7.34 -12.90 -6.40
CA GLY A 199 8.20 -14.02 -6.71
C GLY A 199 9.63 -13.52 -6.91
N LEU A 200 10.51 -13.88 -5.99
CA LEU A 200 11.85 -13.35 -5.90
C LEU A 200 12.90 -14.42 -6.21
N SER A 201 14.10 -14.00 -6.62
CA SER A 201 15.20 -14.92 -6.85
C SER A 201 15.74 -15.46 -5.52
N THR A 202 16.15 -16.73 -5.52
CA THR A 202 16.77 -17.41 -4.35
C THR A 202 18.25 -17.70 -4.55
N ASP A 203 18.85 -17.15 -5.61
CA ASP A 203 20.27 -17.38 -5.95
C ASP A 203 21.23 -16.39 -5.26
N GLY A 204 20.71 -15.49 -4.42
CA GLY A 204 21.48 -14.48 -3.70
C GLY A 204 21.94 -13.31 -4.56
N LEU A 205 21.49 -13.23 -5.81
CA LEU A 205 21.88 -12.18 -6.74
C LEU A 205 20.77 -11.17 -6.95
N SER A 206 21.18 -9.93 -7.20
CA SER A 206 20.30 -8.81 -7.53
C SER A 206 19.48 -9.04 -8.82
N ALA A 207 18.48 -8.19 -9.06
CA ALA A 207 17.95 -7.99 -10.41
C ALA A 207 19.07 -7.52 -11.37
N PRO A 208 18.96 -7.77 -12.68
CA PRO A 208 19.92 -7.22 -13.65
C PRO A 208 20.01 -5.69 -13.54
N ILE A 209 21.22 -5.18 -13.35
CA ILE A 209 21.49 -3.75 -13.15
C ILE A 209 21.37 -3.04 -14.50
N ARG A 210 20.25 -2.36 -14.70
CA ARG A 210 19.91 -1.71 -15.97
C ARG A 210 20.30 -0.23 -16.03
N TYR A 211 20.60 0.38 -14.89
CA TYR A 211 20.89 1.80 -14.76
C TYR A 211 22.38 2.03 -14.86
N PRO A 212 22.88 2.79 -15.89
CA PRO A 212 24.31 2.92 -16.14
C PRO A 212 25.10 3.51 -14.98
N GLU A 213 24.53 4.52 -14.28
CA GLU A 213 25.18 5.15 -13.14
C GLU A 213 25.32 4.18 -11.97
N LEU A 214 24.31 3.34 -11.73
CA LEU A 214 24.36 2.31 -10.70
C LEU A 214 25.40 1.23 -11.04
N ALA A 215 25.44 0.79 -12.31
CA ALA A 215 26.43 -0.20 -12.77
C ALA A 215 27.86 0.33 -12.57
N LYS A 216 28.09 1.60 -12.91
CA LYS A 216 29.39 2.27 -12.71
C LYS A 216 29.77 2.34 -11.25
N GLU A 217 28.84 2.70 -10.36
CA GLU A 217 29.09 2.82 -8.92
C GLU A 217 29.42 1.47 -8.29
N LEU A 218 28.74 0.40 -8.74
CA LEU A 218 28.98 -0.97 -8.30
C LEU A 218 30.19 -1.63 -8.97
N GLY A 219 30.80 -1.02 -9.98
CA GLY A 219 31.95 -1.57 -10.71
C GLY A 219 31.62 -2.81 -11.56
N VAL A 220 30.39 -2.93 -12.04
CA VAL A 220 29.89 -4.04 -12.87
C VAL A 220 29.44 -3.55 -14.25
N ALA A 221 29.23 -4.44 -15.22
CA ALA A 221 28.67 -4.07 -16.50
C ALA A 221 27.15 -3.89 -16.42
N GLN A 222 26.60 -3.05 -17.30
CA GLN A 222 25.14 -2.92 -17.43
C GLN A 222 24.52 -4.25 -17.88
N GLY A 223 23.56 -4.76 -17.14
CA GLY A 223 22.93 -6.05 -17.34
C GLY A 223 23.46 -7.15 -16.44
N ASP A 224 24.58 -6.93 -15.76
CA ASP A 224 25.11 -7.87 -14.75
C ASP A 224 24.20 -7.92 -13.52
N ARG A 225 24.38 -9.01 -12.76
CA ARG A 225 23.79 -9.20 -11.45
C ARG A 225 24.91 -9.27 -10.41
N THR A 226 24.69 -8.77 -9.22
CA THR A 226 25.68 -8.78 -8.12
C THR A 226 25.03 -9.25 -6.82
N ASP A 227 25.85 -9.66 -5.87
CA ASP A 227 25.51 -10.00 -4.49
C ASP A 227 25.36 -8.75 -3.61
#